data_1e37462d31467673f94176d91240708a
#
_entry.id   1e37462d31467673f94176d91240708a
#
_cell.length_a   1.000
_cell.length_b   1.000
_cell.length_c   1.000
_cell.angle_alpha   90.00
_cell.angle_beta   90.00
_cell.angle_gamma   90.00
#
_symmetry.space_group_name_H-M   'P 1'
#
loop_
_entity.id
_entity.type
_entity.pdbx_description
1 polymer ?
#
loop_
_entity_poly.entity_id
_entity_poly.type
_entity_poly.pdbx_seq_one_letter_code
_entity_poly.pdbx_strand_id
1 'polypeptide(L)'
;VEVIRGKAPEDWAKLVKAVGLVHLISNYTSLYSGKLSASCGCGTKAGVGVAAGIAYYLTSDKDNDRVDVLGEAINGMARSIFGMICDGGKEGCALKTAAATGVAMESALLACRRLVLSYSDGIANMDAMITLRSIGMISNAMADVDRKIIELARDGVAG
;
A
#
# COMPACT_ATOMS: atom_id res chain seq x y z
N VAL A 1 10.52 -12.93 3.64
CA VAL A 1 10.24 -13.40 5.02
C VAL A 1 11.49 -14.05 5.63
N GLU A 2 12.26 -14.86 4.89
CA GLU A 2 13.49 -15.50 5.41
C GLU A 2 14.62 -14.49 5.67
N VAL A 3 14.74 -13.43 4.89
CA VAL A 3 15.69 -12.34 5.13
C VAL A 3 15.44 -11.65 6.49
N ILE A 4 14.19 -11.66 6.95
CA ILE A 4 13.78 -11.07 8.23
C ILE A 4 13.96 -12.08 9.38
N ARG A 5 13.85 -13.38 9.14
CA ARG A 5 14.00 -14.44 10.15
C ARG A 5 15.41 -14.62 10.71
N GLY A 6 16.44 -14.15 10.00
CA GLY A 6 17.83 -14.28 10.44
C GLY A 6 18.30 -13.25 11.48
N LYS A 7 17.41 -12.36 11.94
CA LYS A 7 17.78 -11.33 12.92
C LYS A 7 17.53 -11.76 14.36
N ALA A 8 18.23 -11.12 15.29
CA ALA A 8 18.18 -11.42 16.72
C ALA A 8 16.77 -11.24 17.32
N PRO A 9 16.45 -11.91 18.46
CA PRO A 9 15.13 -11.81 19.11
C PRO A 9 14.65 -10.40 19.40
N GLU A 10 15.57 -9.45 19.58
CA GLU A 10 15.27 -8.02 19.78
C GLU A 10 14.50 -7.40 18.59
N ASP A 11 14.71 -7.94 17.40
CA ASP A 11 14.01 -7.49 16.19
C ASP A 11 12.56 -8.00 16.09
N TRP A 12 12.18 -9.04 16.86
CA TRP A 12 10.82 -9.58 16.83
C TRP A 12 9.79 -8.58 17.33
N ALA A 13 10.06 -7.86 18.39
CA ALA A 13 9.15 -6.84 18.90
C ALA A 13 8.94 -5.73 17.87
N LYS A 14 10.00 -5.35 17.17
CA LYS A 14 9.94 -4.35 16.09
C LYS A 14 9.17 -4.88 14.88
N LEU A 15 9.36 -6.12 14.51
CA LEU A 15 8.61 -6.78 13.44
C LEU A 15 7.11 -6.82 13.75
N VAL A 16 6.72 -7.21 14.96
CA VAL A 16 5.32 -7.22 15.39
C VAL A 16 4.70 -5.83 15.31
N LYS A 17 5.42 -4.79 15.74
CA LYS A 17 4.97 -3.40 15.62
C LYS A 17 4.82 -2.98 14.15
N ALA A 18 5.78 -3.36 13.29
CA ALA A 18 5.72 -3.08 11.85
C ALA A 18 4.49 -3.73 11.21
N VAL A 19 4.22 -5.00 11.52
CA VAL A 19 3.03 -5.72 11.03
C VAL A 19 1.75 -5.09 11.57
N GLY A 20 1.72 -4.72 12.86
CA GLY A 20 0.61 -3.98 13.45
C GLY A 20 0.32 -2.66 12.71
N LEU A 21 1.37 -1.92 12.36
CA LEU A 21 1.25 -0.68 11.58
C LEU A 21 0.69 -0.94 10.17
N VAL A 22 1.12 -2.01 9.49
CA VAL A 22 0.55 -2.42 8.19
C VAL A 22 -0.96 -2.57 8.29
N HIS A 23 -1.44 -3.29 9.30
CA HIS A 23 -2.88 -3.49 9.50
C HIS A 23 -3.62 -2.21 9.85
N LEU A 24 -3.05 -1.35 10.70
CA LEU A 24 -3.67 -0.08 11.08
C LEU A 24 -3.84 0.83 9.86
N ILE A 25 -2.81 1.00 9.04
CA ILE A 25 -2.85 1.84 7.84
C ILE A 25 -3.82 1.26 6.81
N SER A 26 -3.79 -0.05 6.58
CA SER A 26 -4.71 -0.73 5.64
C SER A 26 -6.16 -0.57 6.07
N ASN A 27 -6.45 -0.72 7.37
CA ASN A 27 -7.78 -0.51 7.93
C ASN A 27 -8.22 0.95 7.82
N TYR A 28 -7.35 1.89 8.14
CA TYR A 28 -7.63 3.33 8.02
C TYR A 28 -8.01 3.69 6.57
N THR A 29 -7.24 3.24 5.58
CA THR A 29 -7.56 3.46 4.17
C THR A 29 -8.91 2.85 3.80
N SER A 30 -9.24 1.68 4.35
CA SER A 30 -10.49 0.96 4.10
C SER A 30 -11.73 1.66 4.69
N LEU A 31 -11.58 2.53 5.68
CA LEU A 31 -12.69 3.36 6.19
C LEU A 31 -13.29 4.26 5.11
N TYR A 32 -12.47 4.69 4.15
CA TYR A 32 -12.89 5.61 3.08
C TYR A 32 -13.20 4.88 1.76
N SER A 33 -12.67 3.69 1.53
CA SER A 33 -12.84 2.95 0.28
C SER A 33 -13.91 1.86 0.33
N GLY A 34 -14.44 1.56 1.52
CA GLY A 34 -15.21 0.34 1.72
C GLY A 34 -14.34 -0.93 1.70
N LYS A 35 -14.95 -2.06 2.02
CA LYS A 35 -14.27 -3.37 2.08
C LYS A 35 -13.87 -3.86 0.69
N LEU A 36 -14.78 -3.75 -0.27
CA LEU A 36 -14.59 -4.09 -1.67
C LEU A 36 -14.62 -2.80 -2.51
N SER A 37 -13.76 -2.71 -3.51
CA SER A 37 -13.69 -1.55 -4.39
C SER A 37 -13.01 -1.94 -5.70
N ALA A 38 -13.24 -1.14 -6.75
CA ALA A 38 -12.61 -1.33 -8.06
C ALA A 38 -11.08 -1.20 -8.03
N SER A 39 -10.51 -0.50 -7.06
CA SER A 39 -9.05 -0.56 -6.82
C SER A 39 -8.66 -1.85 -6.11
N CYS A 40 -7.51 -2.41 -6.50
CA CYS A 40 -7.00 -3.65 -5.91
C CYS A 40 -6.69 -3.47 -4.42
N GLY A 41 -7.51 -4.10 -3.54
CA GLY A 41 -7.32 -4.00 -2.10
C GLY A 41 -5.98 -4.56 -1.61
N CYS A 42 -5.53 -5.68 -2.21
CA CYS A 42 -4.23 -6.28 -1.88
C CYS A 42 -3.06 -5.43 -2.37
N GLY A 43 -3.16 -4.86 -3.58
CA GLY A 43 -2.10 -4.05 -4.17
C GLY A 43 -2.05 -2.64 -3.61
N THR A 44 -3.17 -1.93 -3.63
CA THR A 44 -3.18 -0.50 -3.30
C THR A 44 -3.41 -0.24 -1.82
N LYS A 45 -4.49 -0.76 -1.21
CA LYS A 45 -4.82 -0.47 0.20
C LYS A 45 -3.89 -1.14 1.19
N ALA A 46 -3.58 -2.41 0.99
CA ALA A 46 -2.60 -3.10 1.83
C ALA A 46 -1.17 -2.68 1.51
N GLY A 47 -0.86 -2.42 0.24
CA GLY A 47 0.48 -2.05 -0.21
C GLY A 47 1.02 -0.79 0.43
N VAL A 48 0.20 0.26 0.60
CA VAL A 48 0.65 1.48 1.32
C VAL A 48 0.98 1.18 2.78
N GLY A 49 0.22 0.29 3.42
CA GLY A 49 0.53 -0.20 4.76
C GLY A 49 1.85 -0.98 4.80
N VAL A 50 2.08 -1.86 3.81
CA VAL A 50 3.31 -2.65 3.70
C VAL A 50 4.52 -1.74 3.52
N ALA A 51 4.45 -0.72 2.65
CA ALA A 51 5.52 0.25 2.47
C ALA A 51 5.89 0.96 3.78
N ALA A 52 4.89 1.45 4.52
CA ALA A 52 5.11 2.07 5.82
C ALA A 52 5.66 1.08 6.86
N GLY A 53 5.15 -0.15 6.90
CA GLY A 53 5.62 -1.18 7.82
C GLY A 53 7.08 -1.57 7.58
N ILE A 54 7.51 -1.68 6.32
CA ILE A 54 8.90 -1.94 5.95
C ILE A 54 9.77 -0.74 6.35
N ALA A 55 9.35 0.49 6.02
CA ALA A 55 10.06 1.70 6.41
C ALA A 55 10.22 1.80 7.95
N TYR A 56 9.15 1.49 8.69
CA TYR A 56 9.19 1.42 10.16
C TYR A 56 10.22 0.41 10.65
N TYR A 57 10.28 -0.77 10.02
CA TYR A 57 11.22 -1.82 10.41
C TYR A 57 12.67 -1.45 10.11
N LEU A 58 12.91 -0.71 9.02
CA LEU A 58 14.26 -0.30 8.60
C LEU A 58 14.79 0.92 9.35
N THR A 59 13.92 1.82 9.84
CA THR A 59 14.33 3.02 10.60
C THR A 59 14.61 2.71 12.06
N SER A 60 15.41 3.55 12.73
CA SER A 60 15.68 3.43 14.17
C SER A 60 14.60 4.11 15.00
N ASP A 61 14.36 3.63 16.22
CA ASP A 61 13.45 4.30 17.19
C ASP A 61 13.98 5.69 17.63
N LYS A 62 15.25 5.96 17.37
CA LYS A 62 15.93 7.23 17.69
C LYS A 62 15.89 8.23 16.53
N ASP A 63 15.40 7.82 15.35
CA ASP A 63 15.32 8.70 14.20
C ASP A 63 14.16 9.69 14.39
N ASN A 64 14.49 10.97 14.58
CA ASN A 64 13.52 12.04 14.80
C ASN A 64 12.59 12.25 13.59
N ASP A 65 13.00 11.83 12.41
CA ASP A 65 12.30 11.99 11.15
C ASP A 65 11.58 10.71 10.67
N ARG A 66 11.45 9.72 11.55
CA ARG A 66 10.80 8.43 11.22
C ARG A 66 9.40 8.62 10.63
N VAL A 67 8.59 9.52 11.18
CA VAL A 67 7.23 9.77 10.68
C VAL A 67 7.24 10.27 9.25
N ASP A 68 8.19 11.13 8.90
CA ASP A 68 8.35 11.64 7.55
C ASP A 68 8.75 10.51 6.59
N VAL A 69 9.68 9.64 7.01
CA VAL A 69 10.09 8.45 6.21
C VAL A 69 8.90 7.53 5.94
N LEU A 70 8.04 7.30 6.93
CA LEU A 70 6.83 6.50 6.74
C LEU A 70 5.87 7.16 5.75
N GLY A 71 5.68 8.48 5.88
CA GLY A 71 4.86 9.27 4.96
C GLY A 71 5.37 9.23 3.53
N GLU A 72 6.69 9.36 3.35
CA GLU A 72 7.36 9.26 2.05
C GLU A 72 7.21 7.86 1.43
N ALA A 73 7.30 6.79 2.22
CA ALA A 73 7.09 5.42 1.76
C ALA A 73 5.63 5.19 1.29
N ILE A 74 4.64 5.69 2.05
CA ILE A 74 3.22 5.68 1.66
C ILE A 74 3.02 6.41 0.34
N ASN A 75 3.58 7.61 0.21
CA ASN A 75 3.45 8.43 -0.98
C ASN A 75 4.14 7.81 -2.20
N GLY A 76 5.33 7.22 -2.03
CA GLY A 76 6.02 6.48 -3.08
C GLY A 76 5.16 5.34 -3.62
N MET A 77 4.60 4.54 -2.72
CA MET A 77 3.70 3.44 -3.09
C MET A 77 2.43 3.95 -3.79
N ALA A 78 1.81 5.02 -3.27
CA ALA A 78 0.61 5.62 -3.86
C ALA A 78 0.86 6.11 -5.30
N ARG A 79 1.96 6.83 -5.53
CA ARG A 79 2.34 7.31 -6.86
C ARG A 79 2.57 6.18 -7.85
N SER A 80 3.15 5.08 -7.39
CA SER A 80 3.59 3.99 -8.27
C SER A 80 2.46 3.05 -8.69
N ILE A 81 1.51 2.74 -7.80
CA ILE A 81 0.64 1.58 -8.02
C ILE A 81 -0.85 1.85 -7.77
N PHE A 82 -1.24 3.07 -7.45
CA PHE A 82 -2.64 3.38 -7.14
C PHE A 82 -3.62 2.99 -8.27
N GLY A 83 -3.18 3.06 -9.53
CA GLY A 83 -3.97 2.69 -10.70
C GLY A 83 -4.25 1.20 -10.87
N MET A 84 -3.78 0.32 -9.97
CA MET A 84 -4.04 -1.10 -10.06
C MET A 84 -5.53 -1.40 -9.76
N ILE A 85 -6.26 -1.86 -10.77
CA ILE A 85 -7.67 -2.23 -10.63
C ILE A 85 -7.84 -3.65 -10.08
N CYS A 86 -8.99 -3.89 -9.45
CA CYS A 86 -9.45 -5.22 -9.05
C CYS A 86 -10.35 -5.79 -10.15
N ASP A 87 -10.03 -6.94 -10.68
CA ASP A 87 -10.81 -7.66 -11.69
C ASP A 87 -11.32 -9.01 -11.16
N GLY A 88 -11.57 -9.07 -9.85
CA GLY A 88 -12.08 -10.23 -9.13
C GLY A 88 -11.01 -11.06 -8.44
N GLY A 89 -11.44 -11.90 -7.50
CA GLY A 89 -10.57 -12.85 -6.79
C GLY A 89 -10.24 -14.04 -7.66
N LYS A 90 -8.97 -14.16 -8.09
CA LYS A 90 -8.48 -15.20 -8.99
C LYS A 90 -7.00 -15.47 -8.76
N GLU A 91 -6.47 -16.53 -9.39
CA GLU A 91 -5.05 -16.90 -9.28
C GLU A 91 -4.10 -15.75 -9.67
N GLY A 92 -4.47 -14.94 -10.67
CA GLY A 92 -3.73 -13.74 -11.08
C GLY A 92 -3.54 -12.69 -9.97
N CYS A 93 -4.32 -12.74 -8.87
CA CYS A 93 -4.10 -11.88 -7.70
C CYS A 93 -2.74 -12.10 -7.06
N ALA A 94 -2.16 -13.31 -7.16
CA ALA A 94 -0.80 -13.58 -6.67
C ALA A 94 0.24 -12.69 -7.37
N LEU A 95 0.10 -12.48 -8.69
CA LEU A 95 0.98 -11.61 -9.47
C LEU A 95 0.83 -10.14 -9.05
N LYS A 96 -0.41 -9.68 -8.83
CA LYS A 96 -0.69 -8.32 -8.34
C LYS A 96 -0.08 -8.09 -6.95
N THR A 97 -0.20 -9.09 -6.07
CA THR A 97 0.38 -9.02 -4.72
C THR A 97 1.90 -9.02 -4.78
N ALA A 98 2.51 -9.85 -5.63
CA ALA A 98 3.96 -9.86 -5.82
C ALA A 98 4.48 -8.52 -6.34
N ALA A 99 3.84 -7.95 -7.37
CA ALA A 99 4.19 -6.64 -7.91
C ALA A 99 4.06 -5.55 -6.83
N ALA A 100 2.94 -5.52 -6.10
CA ALA A 100 2.71 -4.55 -5.04
C ALA A 100 3.74 -4.67 -3.90
N THR A 101 4.15 -5.90 -3.54
CA THR A 101 5.19 -6.12 -2.53
C THR A 101 6.54 -5.59 -2.99
N GLY A 102 6.89 -5.79 -4.26
CA GLY A 102 8.11 -5.24 -4.85
C GLY A 102 8.14 -3.72 -4.80
N VAL A 103 7.06 -3.08 -5.23
CA VAL A 103 6.92 -1.61 -5.18
C VAL A 103 6.91 -1.07 -3.75
N ALA A 104 6.27 -1.77 -2.80
CA ALA A 104 6.28 -1.37 -1.40
C ALA A 104 7.70 -1.43 -0.80
N MET A 105 8.47 -2.45 -1.13
CA MET A 105 9.87 -2.58 -0.72
C MET A 105 10.71 -1.45 -1.30
N GLU A 106 10.59 -1.18 -2.60
CA GLU A 106 11.29 -0.09 -3.28
C GLU A 106 10.94 1.27 -2.66
N SER A 107 9.65 1.56 -2.48
CA SER A 107 9.17 2.81 -1.87
C SER A 107 9.75 3.01 -0.47
N ALA A 108 9.77 1.95 0.35
CA ALA A 108 10.35 2.02 1.69
C ALA A 108 11.86 2.26 1.67
N LEU A 109 12.60 1.58 0.79
CA LEU A 109 14.05 1.73 0.67
C LEU A 109 14.43 3.13 0.16
N LEU A 110 13.70 3.66 -0.82
CA LEU A 110 13.91 5.02 -1.32
C LEU A 110 13.61 6.05 -0.23
N ALA A 111 12.52 5.89 0.52
CA ALA A 111 12.17 6.75 1.63
C ALA A 111 13.25 6.75 2.72
N CYS A 112 13.74 5.57 3.13
CA CYS A 112 14.83 5.46 4.12
C CYS A 112 16.14 6.13 3.67
N ARG A 113 16.34 6.27 2.36
CA ARG A 113 17.49 6.95 1.76
C ARG A 113 17.24 8.41 1.38
N ARG A 114 16.05 8.92 1.66
CA ARG A 114 15.62 10.28 1.28
C ARG A 114 15.72 10.55 -0.23
N LEU A 115 15.43 9.54 -1.03
CA LEU A 115 15.45 9.59 -2.50
C LEU A 115 14.04 9.67 -3.11
N VAL A 116 13.06 10.08 -2.33
CA VAL A 116 11.67 10.26 -2.77
C VAL A 116 11.31 11.73 -2.95
N LEU A 117 10.22 11.95 -3.69
CA LEU A 117 9.69 13.28 -3.92
C LEU A 117 8.95 13.77 -2.67
N SER A 118 9.48 14.81 -2.02
CA SER A 118 8.92 15.39 -0.79
C SER A 118 7.98 16.56 -1.09
N TYR A 119 7.13 16.43 -2.11
CA TYR A 119 6.11 17.43 -2.46
C TYR A 119 4.77 16.77 -2.81
N SER A 120 3.70 17.55 -2.75
CA SER A 120 2.37 17.09 -3.15
C SER A 120 2.25 17.06 -4.66
N ASP A 121 1.82 15.91 -5.21
CA ASP A 121 1.50 15.74 -6.63
C ASP A 121 0.43 14.67 -6.83
N GLY A 122 -0.48 14.90 -7.75
CA GLY A 122 -1.58 13.99 -8.00
C GLY A 122 -2.38 13.70 -6.72
N ILE A 123 -2.45 12.41 -6.33
CA ILE A 123 -3.13 11.98 -5.11
C ILE A 123 -2.24 12.01 -3.87
N ALA A 124 -0.92 12.10 -4.05
CA ALA A 124 0.03 12.12 -2.95
C ALA A 124 0.15 13.51 -2.34
N ASN A 125 0.09 13.59 -1.03
CA ASN A 125 0.16 14.81 -0.26
C ASN A 125 1.31 14.72 0.76
N MET A 126 1.93 15.84 1.12
CA MET A 126 2.94 15.86 2.18
C MET A 126 2.41 15.29 3.48
N ASP A 127 1.14 15.53 3.81
CA ASP A 127 0.42 14.78 4.84
C ASP A 127 -0.05 13.43 4.28
N ALA A 128 0.64 12.36 4.63
CA ALA A 128 0.31 11.01 4.20
C ALA A 128 -1.10 10.55 4.60
N MET A 129 -1.70 11.14 5.65
CA MET A 129 -3.07 10.84 6.04
C MET A 129 -4.07 11.36 4.99
N ILE A 130 -3.76 12.47 4.34
CA ILE A 130 -4.55 12.98 3.20
C ILE A 130 -4.41 12.01 2.02
N THR A 131 -3.21 11.52 1.72
CA THR A 131 -2.98 10.51 0.68
C THR A 131 -3.83 9.27 0.91
N LEU A 132 -3.82 8.71 2.12
CA LEU A 132 -4.60 7.52 2.47
C LEU A 132 -6.11 7.73 2.30
N ARG A 133 -6.62 8.91 2.69
CA ARG A 133 -8.02 9.29 2.46
C ARG A 133 -8.35 9.40 0.97
N SER A 134 -7.48 10.04 0.21
CA SER A 134 -7.65 10.22 -1.25
C SER A 134 -7.73 8.87 -1.96
N ILE A 135 -6.83 7.93 -1.64
CA ILE A 135 -6.88 6.55 -2.13
C ILE A 135 -8.24 5.92 -1.84
N GLY A 136 -8.70 6.03 -0.60
CA GLY A 136 -9.98 5.46 -0.19
C GLY A 136 -11.17 6.08 -0.92
N MET A 137 -11.24 7.40 -0.96
CA MET A 137 -12.34 8.14 -1.59
C MET A 137 -12.42 7.88 -3.10
N ILE A 138 -11.28 7.90 -3.80
CA ILE A 138 -11.26 7.61 -5.24
C ILE A 138 -11.65 6.15 -5.50
N SER A 139 -11.13 5.21 -4.69
CA SER A 139 -11.53 3.80 -4.79
C SER A 139 -13.04 3.62 -4.63
N ASN A 140 -13.67 4.36 -3.72
CA ASN A 140 -15.12 4.31 -3.52
C ASN A 140 -15.90 4.94 -4.70
N ALA A 141 -15.34 5.98 -5.31
CA ALA A 141 -15.95 6.64 -6.49
C ALA A 141 -15.89 5.78 -7.77
N MET A 142 -15.12 4.69 -7.78
CA MET A 142 -14.94 3.82 -8.95
C MET A 142 -16.05 2.74 -9.11
N ALA A 143 -17.22 2.88 -8.48
CA ALA A 143 -18.27 1.86 -8.51
C ALA A 143 -18.77 1.52 -9.95
N ASP A 144 -18.78 2.49 -10.85
CA ASP A 144 -19.16 2.27 -12.26
C ASP A 144 -18.10 1.46 -13.02
N VAL A 145 -16.82 1.65 -12.68
CA VAL A 145 -15.72 0.85 -13.21
C VAL A 145 -15.88 -0.60 -12.79
N ASP A 146 -16.26 -0.84 -11.53
CA ASP A 146 -16.49 -2.19 -10.99
C ASP A 146 -17.61 -2.90 -11.73
N ARG A 147 -18.73 -2.23 -12.00
CA ARG A 147 -19.82 -2.76 -12.82
C ARG A 147 -19.37 -3.14 -14.21
N LYS A 148 -18.58 -2.28 -14.87
CA LYS A 148 -18.06 -2.56 -16.22
C LYS A 148 -17.08 -3.72 -16.25
N ILE A 149 -16.25 -3.88 -15.22
CA ILE A 149 -15.34 -5.03 -15.09
C ILE A 149 -16.14 -6.33 -14.97
N ILE A 150 -17.20 -6.34 -14.16
CA ILE A 150 -18.07 -7.52 -13.97
C ILE A 150 -18.77 -7.90 -15.30
N GLU A 151 -19.31 -6.92 -16.01
CA GLU A 151 -19.93 -7.12 -17.31
C GLU A 151 -18.95 -7.79 -18.29
N LEU A 152 -17.77 -7.19 -18.49
CA LEU A 152 -16.74 -7.71 -19.38
C LEU A 152 -16.24 -9.11 -18.98
N ALA A 153 -16.12 -9.37 -17.68
CA ALA A 153 -15.71 -10.68 -17.19
C ALA A 153 -16.76 -11.76 -17.46
N ARG A 154 -18.05 -11.42 -17.40
CA ARG A 154 -19.13 -12.34 -17.76
C ARG A 154 -19.15 -12.63 -19.27
N ASP A 155 -19.02 -11.61 -20.09
CA ASP A 155 -19.00 -11.74 -21.55
C ASP A 155 -17.79 -12.54 -22.02
N GLY A 156 -16.63 -12.37 -21.41
CA GLY A 156 -15.40 -13.11 -21.72
C GLY A 156 -15.42 -14.59 -21.28
N VAL A 157 -16.29 -14.96 -20.34
CA VAL A 157 -16.48 -16.37 -19.91
C VAL A 157 -17.52 -17.09 -20.77
N ALA A 158 -18.36 -16.34 -21.50
CA ALA A 158 -19.39 -16.89 -22.38
C ALA A 158 -18.88 -17.17 -23.82
N GLY A 159 -17.65 -16.85 -24.12
CA GLY A 159 -16.95 -17.16 -25.39
C GLY A 159 -15.91 -18.24 -25.18
#